data_14c8d772edcfa154f7c393dc2bbb99ee
#
_entry.id   14c8d772edcfa154f7c393dc2bbb99ee
#
_cell.length_a   1.000
_cell.length_b   1.000
_cell.length_c   1.000
_cell.angle_alpha   90.00
_cell.angle_beta   90.00
_cell.angle_gamma   90.00
#
_symmetry.space_group_name_H-M   'P 1'
#
loop_
_entity.id
_entity.type
_entity.pdbx_description
1 polymer ?
#
loop_
_entity_poly.entity_id
_entity_poly.type
_entity_poly.pdbx_seq_one_letter_code
_entity_poly.pdbx_strand_id
1 'polypeptide(L)'
;MTGQNNASPERKPIKRRVPEDKRPVGTRSGGKAAIGKGPVFWIVWLVIIIVVMIAWAFVLRMVSGLLAEYEDSQPKHVAERVFNDYFKAADYEYLIRNSEDTEITQFETIDSAVSYARALFGAEGGEWTFTQGSSDDPDVLNYSVAKGNVRVGSFTLVKSGKESAKLKLPIYTLGKTEIKLTPKYGANIYAPINAIVKINGVALGEEFRYGDPVVLEEDVYFPEGDESARTMQNYFVNGLYLEPDVAVTSSDGSVTYTLKYDPQTVVWRADEDYVNRLVADYNHKIEEAKRLEAERIERENKEIRDNIGEYVVDAVKIYARWMQADASKAQRNKYFDTSSAFFKSLDKLISQSFIMDHNGYRFDDVTDGNY
;
A
#
# COMPACT_ATOMS: atom_id res chain seq x y z
N MET A 1 -42.94 34.09 -10.69
CA MET A 1 -43.58 35.19 -9.94
C MET A 1 -42.44 35.95 -9.30
N THR A 2 -42.17 37.07 -9.92
CA THR A 2 -42.08 38.45 -9.41
C THR A 2 -41.05 38.61 -8.29
N GLY A 3 -39.88 39.17 -8.45
CA GLY A 3 -39.57 40.48 -9.02
C GLY A 3 -39.47 41.50 -7.90
N GLN A 4 -38.32 42.06 -7.70
CA GLN A 4 -38.19 43.52 -7.60
C GLN A 4 -36.76 43.95 -7.27
N ASN A 5 -36.20 44.63 -8.22
CA ASN A 5 -35.09 45.57 -8.14
C ASN A 5 -35.41 46.70 -7.17
N ASN A 6 -34.40 47.18 -6.42
CA ASN A 6 -34.39 48.56 -5.98
C ASN A 6 -32.98 49.15 -6.10
N ALA A 7 -32.87 50.00 -7.09
CA ALA A 7 -31.76 50.91 -7.34
C ALA A 7 -31.87 52.14 -6.42
N SER A 8 -30.77 52.58 -5.85
CA SER A 8 -30.64 53.87 -5.15
C SER A 8 -29.98 54.90 -6.03
N PRO A 9 -30.43 56.16 -5.97
CA PRO A 9 -29.99 57.17 -6.91
C PRO A 9 -28.77 57.96 -6.49
N GLU A 10 -28.00 58.25 -7.50
CA GLU A 10 -26.89 59.19 -7.56
C GLU A 10 -27.26 60.61 -7.02
N ARG A 11 -26.39 61.21 -6.20
CA ARG A 11 -26.41 62.63 -5.92
C ARG A 11 -25.17 63.30 -6.51
N LYS A 12 -25.44 64.22 -7.43
CA LYS A 12 -24.47 65.13 -8.10
C LYS A 12 -23.94 66.22 -7.15
N PRO A 13 -22.70 66.72 -7.38
CA PRO A 13 -22.09 67.76 -6.58
C PRO A 13 -22.56 69.18 -6.95
N ILE A 14 -22.79 69.97 -5.92
CA ILE A 14 -23.14 71.41 -6.04
C ILE A 14 -21.82 72.21 -6.08
N LYS A 15 -21.64 72.91 -7.21
CA LYS A 15 -20.65 73.99 -7.35
C LYS A 15 -21.05 75.19 -6.51
N ARG A 16 -20.15 75.71 -5.68
CA ARG A 16 -20.26 77.03 -5.10
C ARG A 16 -19.16 77.95 -5.60
N ARG A 17 -19.61 79.09 -6.09
CA ARG A 17 -18.85 80.17 -6.68
C ARG A 17 -17.91 80.87 -5.72
N VAL A 18 -16.80 81.31 -6.29
CA VAL A 18 -15.84 82.28 -5.77
C VAL A 18 -16.48 83.71 -5.77
N PRO A 19 -16.09 84.57 -4.82
CA PRO A 19 -15.91 85.95 -5.11
C PRO A 19 -14.47 86.41 -4.95
N GLU A 20 -14.05 87.10 -5.98
CA GLU A 20 -12.90 87.97 -6.12
C GLU A 20 -13.09 89.23 -5.24
N ASP A 21 -12.07 89.65 -4.50
CA ASP A 21 -11.59 91.03 -4.64
C ASP A 21 -10.50 91.44 -3.60
N LYS A 22 -9.56 92.18 -4.14
CA LYS A 22 -8.79 93.32 -3.57
C LYS A 22 -7.52 93.02 -2.76
N ARG A 23 -6.43 93.22 -3.49
CA ARG A 23 -5.12 93.64 -2.90
C ARG A 23 -5.23 95.07 -2.33
N PRO A 24 -4.36 95.32 -1.36
CA PRO A 24 -3.45 96.50 -1.51
C PRO A 24 -1.98 96.15 -1.34
N VAL A 25 -1.15 96.80 -2.08
CA VAL A 25 0.27 96.98 -2.07
C VAL A 25 0.73 97.65 -0.79
N GLY A 26 1.77 97.15 -0.18
CA GLY A 26 2.37 97.82 1.00
C GLY A 26 3.73 97.24 1.38
N THR A 27 4.79 97.84 0.88
CA THR A 27 6.12 98.09 1.47
C THR A 27 6.95 96.95 2.04
N ARG A 28 8.09 96.80 1.38
CA ARG A 28 9.31 96.15 1.88
C ARG A 28 9.77 96.81 3.17
N SER A 29 9.94 95.98 4.18
CA SER A 29 10.85 96.28 5.33
C SER A 29 11.67 94.99 5.55
N GLY A 30 13.01 95.16 5.42
CA GLY A 30 13.95 94.08 5.67
C GLY A 30 14.00 93.74 7.16
N GLY A 31 13.40 92.65 7.49
CA GLY A 31 13.47 92.04 8.84
C GLY A 31 14.37 90.81 8.76
N LYS A 32 15.48 90.82 9.46
CA LYS A 32 16.32 89.60 9.70
C LYS A 32 15.42 88.47 10.16
N ALA A 33 15.44 87.37 9.39
CA ALA A 33 14.74 86.14 9.73
C ALA A 33 15.32 85.66 11.10
N ALA A 34 14.61 85.99 12.16
CA ALA A 34 14.75 85.25 13.39
C ALA A 34 14.25 83.82 13.10
N ILE A 35 15.19 82.86 13.10
CA ILE A 35 14.87 81.46 13.07
C ILE A 35 13.95 81.21 14.27
N GLY A 36 12.66 81.18 14.01
CA GLY A 36 11.64 80.97 15.03
C GLY A 36 11.91 79.60 15.71
N LYS A 37 12.02 79.68 17.05
CA LYS A 37 12.24 78.48 17.89
C LYS A 37 11.21 77.38 17.75
N GLY A 38 10.16 77.56 16.91
CA GLY A 38 9.09 76.66 16.65
C GLY A 38 9.52 75.35 15.92
N PRO A 39 10.22 75.43 14.77
CA PRO A 39 10.56 74.19 14.04
C PRO A 39 11.54 73.31 14.79
N VAL A 40 12.49 73.92 15.54
CA VAL A 40 13.46 73.17 16.36
C VAL A 40 12.75 72.43 17.51
N PHE A 41 11.77 73.06 18.14
CA PHE A 41 10.98 72.44 19.18
C PHE A 41 10.22 71.18 18.65
N TRP A 42 9.60 71.27 17.50
CA TRP A 42 8.88 70.12 16.88
C TRP A 42 9.83 69.01 16.45
N ILE A 43 11.01 69.33 15.96
CA ILE A 43 12.03 68.32 15.62
C ILE A 43 12.52 67.61 16.87
N VAL A 44 12.77 68.32 17.95
CA VAL A 44 13.21 67.72 19.25
C VAL A 44 12.09 66.79 19.78
N TRP A 45 10.84 67.23 19.76
CA TRP A 45 9.70 66.40 20.16
C TRP A 45 9.54 65.15 19.30
N LEU A 46 9.72 65.25 17.98
CA LEU A 46 9.66 64.15 17.07
C LEU A 46 10.76 63.12 17.33
N VAL A 47 12.00 63.60 17.61
CA VAL A 47 13.12 62.73 18.00
C VAL A 47 12.83 62.01 19.32
N ILE A 48 12.30 62.71 20.32
CA ILE A 48 11.90 62.10 21.61
C ILE A 48 10.82 61.02 21.38
N ILE A 49 9.80 61.28 20.55
CA ILE A 49 8.75 60.29 20.23
C ILE A 49 9.38 59.05 19.57
N ILE A 50 10.27 59.25 18.60
CA ILE A 50 10.95 58.11 17.94
C ILE A 50 11.79 57.32 18.93
N VAL A 51 12.54 57.95 19.79
CA VAL A 51 13.35 57.29 20.83
C VAL A 51 12.46 56.51 21.79
N VAL A 52 11.35 57.11 22.22
CA VAL A 52 10.36 56.45 23.09
C VAL A 52 9.73 55.24 22.37
N MET A 53 9.35 55.36 21.08
CA MET A 53 8.82 54.24 20.29
C MET A 53 9.83 53.10 20.15
N ILE A 54 11.13 53.43 19.89
CA ILE A 54 12.18 52.45 19.81
C ILE A 54 12.39 51.75 21.16
N ALA A 55 12.47 52.52 22.24
CA ALA A 55 12.56 51.96 23.58
C ALA A 55 11.38 51.06 23.93
N TRP A 56 10.16 51.52 23.58
CA TRP A 56 8.95 50.73 23.79
C TRP A 56 8.92 49.42 22.95
N ALA A 57 9.35 49.50 21.69
CA ALA A 57 9.47 48.30 20.83
C ALA A 57 10.49 47.31 21.41
N PHE A 58 11.60 47.80 21.97
CA PHE A 58 12.60 46.97 22.65
C PHE A 58 12.02 46.31 23.91
N VAL A 59 11.31 47.06 24.74
CA VAL A 59 10.62 46.51 25.92
C VAL A 59 9.58 45.47 25.53
N LEU A 60 8.75 45.75 24.53
CA LEU A 60 7.76 44.77 24.04
C LEU A 60 8.45 43.50 23.56
N ARG A 61 9.55 43.59 22.79
CA ARG A 61 10.32 42.42 22.34
C ARG A 61 10.93 41.66 23.52
N MET A 62 11.42 42.33 24.53
CA MET A 62 11.95 41.68 25.75
C MET A 62 10.84 40.98 26.53
N VAL A 63 9.70 41.64 26.72
CA VAL A 63 8.56 41.08 27.45
C VAL A 63 7.94 39.91 26.68
N SER A 64 7.81 40.00 25.35
CA SER A 64 7.32 38.87 24.55
C SER A 64 8.19 37.63 24.65
N GLY A 65 9.52 37.81 24.72
CA GLY A 65 10.44 36.68 24.92
C GLY A 65 10.33 36.05 26.32
N LEU A 66 10.08 36.85 27.36
CA LEU A 66 9.83 36.33 28.71
C LEU A 66 8.47 35.64 28.82
N LEU A 67 7.47 36.20 28.17
CA LEU A 67 6.13 35.60 28.13
C LEU A 67 6.14 34.24 27.42
N ALA A 68 6.82 34.13 26.30
CA ALA A 68 6.97 32.85 25.61
C ALA A 68 7.68 31.78 26.49
N GLU A 69 8.78 32.18 27.20
CA GLU A 69 9.41 31.24 28.14
C GLU A 69 8.47 30.84 29.30
N TYR A 70 7.65 31.77 29.78
CA TYR A 70 6.66 31.48 30.80
C TYR A 70 5.57 30.55 30.29
N GLU A 71 5.03 30.78 29.09
CA GLU A 71 4.05 29.92 28.47
C GLU A 71 4.58 28.51 28.22
N ASP A 72 5.80 28.38 27.71
CA ASP A 72 6.48 27.08 27.50
C ASP A 72 6.76 26.32 28.81
N SER A 73 6.82 27.03 29.94
CA SER A 73 6.98 26.46 31.28
C SER A 73 5.68 26.04 31.94
N GLN A 74 4.53 26.50 31.42
CA GLN A 74 3.23 26.14 31.96
C GLN A 74 2.70 24.86 31.30
N PRO A 75 2.51 23.76 32.03
CA PRO A 75 2.05 22.49 31.46
C PRO A 75 0.74 22.65 30.69
N LYS A 76 -0.15 23.53 31.17
CA LYS A 76 -1.44 23.79 30.53
C LYS A 76 -1.29 24.36 29.11
N HIS A 77 -0.39 25.34 28.92
CA HIS A 77 -0.18 25.96 27.61
C HIS A 77 0.52 25.01 26.63
N VAL A 78 1.48 24.21 27.16
CA VAL A 78 2.12 23.17 26.35
C VAL A 78 1.11 22.11 25.93
N ALA A 79 0.24 21.67 26.85
CA ALA A 79 -0.82 20.72 26.56
C ALA A 79 -1.82 21.28 25.52
N GLU A 80 -2.21 22.55 25.65
CA GLU A 80 -3.11 23.21 24.69
C GLU A 80 -2.48 23.29 23.30
N ARG A 81 -1.17 23.54 23.19
CA ARG A 81 -0.44 23.55 21.94
C ARG A 81 -0.43 22.15 21.30
N VAL A 82 -0.01 21.12 22.05
CA VAL A 82 -0.03 19.73 21.59
C VAL A 82 -1.43 19.30 21.14
N PHE A 83 -2.43 19.64 21.92
CA PHE A 83 -3.82 19.36 21.59
C PHE A 83 -4.25 20.04 20.27
N ASN A 84 -3.93 21.32 20.09
CA ASN A 84 -4.30 22.07 18.88
C ASN A 84 -3.53 21.59 17.66
N ASP A 85 -2.20 21.34 17.80
CA ASP A 85 -1.32 21.01 16.68
C ASP A 85 -1.55 19.60 16.12
N TYR A 86 -1.90 18.64 16.97
CA TYR A 86 -2.04 17.24 16.55
C TYR A 86 -3.49 16.76 16.55
N PHE A 87 -4.24 16.96 17.61
CA PHE A 87 -5.59 16.40 17.73
C PHE A 87 -6.63 17.26 17.02
N LYS A 88 -6.69 18.55 17.35
CA LYS A 88 -7.67 19.46 16.75
C LYS A 88 -7.37 19.75 15.28
N ALA A 89 -6.10 19.82 14.90
CA ALA A 89 -5.68 19.91 13.50
C ALA A 89 -5.91 18.61 12.73
N ALA A 90 -6.29 17.51 13.40
CA ALA A 90 -6.52 16.19 12.80
C ALA A 90 -5.29 15.63 12.07
N ASP A 91 -4.09 15.85 12.64
CA ASP A 91 -2.85 15.25 12.15
C ASP A 91 -2.79 13.76 12.56
N TYR A 92 -3.71 12.97 11.99
CA TYR A 92 -3.83 11.56 12.30
C TYR A 92 -2.61 10.76 11.86
N GLU A 93 -1.90 11.19 10.84
CA GLU A 93 -0.68 10.51 10.42
C GLU A 93 0.39 10.56 11.51
N TYR A 94 0.64 11.75 12.07
CA TYR A 94 1.57 11.90 13.20
C TYR A 94 1.11 11.06 14.40
N LEU A 95 -0.16 11.14 14.77
CA LEU A 95 -0.71 10.42 15.93
C LEU A 95 -0.58 8.90 15.78
N ILE A 96 -0.88 8.36 14.60
CA ILE A 96 -0.79 6.92 14.32
C ILE A 96 0.67 6.46 14.33
N ARG A 97 1.58 7.21 13.68
CA ARG A 97 3.01 6.85 13.64
C ARG A 97 3.68 6.84 15.01
N ASN A 98 3.19 7.66 15.94
CA ASN A 98 3.77 7.81 17.27
C ASN A 98 2.95 7.14 18.38
N SER A 99 1.92 6.38 18.01
CA SER A 99 1.10 5.59 18.94
C SER A 99 1.65 4.18 19.07
N GLU A 100 1.95 3.76 20.29
CA GLU A 100 2.40 2.40 20.58
C GLU A 100 1.24 1.38 20.47
N ASP A 101 0.01 1.84 20.70
CA ASP A 101 -1.18 0.98 20.74
C ASP A 101 -1.84 0.77 19.36
N THR A 102 -1.33 1.42 18.32
CA THR A 102 -1.91 1.31 16.98
C THR A 102 -1.09 0.35 16.13
N GLU A 103 -1.59 -0.86 15.97
CA GLU A 103 -1.01 -1.87 15.08
C GLU A 103 -1.61 -1.74 13.69
N ILE A 104 -0.76 -1.65 12.69
CA ILE A 104 -1.14 -1.70 11.28
C ILE A 104 -0.70 -3.05 10.75
N THR A 105 -1.65 -3.84 10.27
CA THR A 105 -1.37 -5.16 9.70
C THR A 105 -0.58 -5.03 8.39
N GLN A 106 0.09 -6.09 7.99
CA GLN A 106 0.81 -6.12 6.69
C GLN A 106 -0.09 -5.93 5.47
N PHE A 107 -1.41 -6.01 5.64
CA PHE A 107 -2.42 -5.87 4.58
C PHE A 107 -2.90 -4.44 4.40
N GLU A 108 -2.49 -3.52 5.28
CA GLU A 108 -2.92 -2.13 5.24
C GLU A 108 -1.74 -1.17 5.28
N THR A 109 -2.01 0.06 4.89
CA THR A 109 -1.05 1.15 4.95
C THR A 109 -1.43 2.13 6.06
N ILE A 110 -0.51 3.01 6.42
CA ILE A 110 -0.82 4.13 7.31
C ILE A 110 -1.97 4.97 6.77
N ASP A 111 -2.04 5.16 5.45
CA ASP A 111 -3.11 5.94 4.80
C ASP A 111 -4.49 5.31 5.02
N SER A 112 -4.58 3.99 5.10
CA SER A 112 -5.82 3.28 5.45
C SER A 112 -6.27 3.62 6.86
N ALA A 113 -5.37 3.54 7.84
CA ALA A 113 -5.65 3.89 9.23
C ALA A 113 -5.98 5.38 9.40
N VAL A 114 -5.29 6.28 8.67
CA VAL A 114 -5.58 7.72 8.63
C VAL A 114 -6.97 7.99 8.07
N SER A 115 -7.34 7.31 6.98
CA SER A 115 -8.65 7.45 6.35
C SER A 115 -9.75 6.97 7.29
N TYR A 116 -9.53 5.85 7.97
CA TYR A 116 -10.44 5.34 8.98
C TYR A 116 -10.58 6.30 10.17
N ALA A 117 -9.47 6.83 10.71
CA ALA A 117 -9.48 7.80 11.79
C ALA A 117 -10.25 9.06 11.40
N ARG A 118 -10.04 9.55 10.19
CA ARG A 118 -10.74 10.72 9.65
C ARG A 118 -12.24 10.47 9.51
N ALA A 119 -12.65 9.30 9.04
CA ALA A 119 -14.05 8.92 8.95
C ALA A 119 -14.67 8.75 10.34
N LEU A 120 -14.00 8.05 11.25
CA LEU A 120 -14.48 7.76 12.60
C LEU A 120 -14.67 9.05 13.39
N PHE A 121 -13.62 9.86 13.52
CA PHE A 121 -13.68 11.07 14.32
C PHE A 121 -14.30 12.26 13.56
N GLY A 122 -14.33 12.22 12.23
CA GLY A 122 -15.02 13.22 11.40
C GLY A 122 -16.54 13.13 11.51
N ALA A 123 -17.09 11.92 11.64
CA ALA A 123 -18.52 11.69 11.81
C ALA A 123 -19.05 12.10 13.19
N GLU A 124 -18.17 12.12 14.21
CA GLU A 124 -18.57 12.49 15.57
C GLU A 124 -18.87 13.98 15.66
N GLY A 125 -20.07 14.29 16.14
CA GLY A 125 -20.47 15.64 16.52
C GLY A 125 -19.88 16.03 17.88
N GLY A 126 -19.80 17.33 18.13
CA GLY A 126 -19.36 17.86 19.44
C GLY A 126 -18.00 18.55 19.37
N GLU A 127 -17.68 19.16 20.49
CA GLU A 127 -16.45 19.94 20.62
C GLU A 127 -15.26 19.06 21.03
N TRP A 128 -14.09 19.47 20.57
CA TRP A 128 -12.86 18.89 21.01
C TRP A 128 -12.51 19.35 22.42
N THR A 129 -12.20 18.42 23.30
CA THR A 129 -11.84 18.72 24.68
C THR A 129 -10.63 17.88 25.10
N PHE A 130 -9.85 18.38 26.03
CA PHE A 130 -8.83 17.60 26.72
C PHE A 130 -8.89 17.84 28.24
N THR A 131 -8.57 16.81 28.98
CA THR A 131 -8.58 16.83 30.43
C THR A 131 -7.33 16.19 30.99
N GLN A 132 -6.79 16.81 32.03
CA GLN A 132 -5.64 16.25 32.75
C GLN A 132 -6.12 15.09 33.63
N GLY A 133 -5.46 13.94 33.50
CA GLY A 133 -5.67 12.76 34.34
C GLY A 133 -4.66 12.67 35.48
N SER A 134 -4.77 11.62 36.28
CA SER A 134 -3.79 11.27 37.31
C SER A 134 -2.52 10.70 36.68
N SER A 135 -1.38 10.91 37.33
CA SER A 135 -0.10 10.29 37.01
C SER A 135 0.55 9.79 38.29
N ASP A 136 1.16 8.63 38.24
CA ASP A 136 1.93 8.07 39.34
C ASP A 136 3.33 8.69 39.43
N ASP A 137 3.81 9.26 38.31
CA ASP A 137 5.08 9.97 38.23
C ASP A 137 4.84 11.48 38.26
N PRO A 138 5.41 12.22 39.23
CA PRO A 138 5.24 13.66 39.35
C PRO A 138 5.87 14.46 38.19
N ASP A 139 6.79 13.88 37.44
CA ASP A 139 7.44 14.51 36.30
C ASP A 139 6.73 14.22 34.98
N VAL A 140 5.65 13.41 35.01
CA VAL A 140 4.82 13.04 33.86
C VAL A 140 3.38 13.49 34.09
N LEU A 141 2.82 14.22 33.14
CA LEU A 141 1.44 14.68 33.16
C LEU A 141 0.66 14.00 32.05
N ASN A 142 -0.42 13.31 32.40
CA ASN A 142 -1.27 12.59 31.45
C ASN A 142 -2.45 13.46 31.04
N TYR A 143 -2.75 13.46 29.76
CA TYR A 143 -3.92 14.15 29.19
C TYR A 143 -4.74 13.19 28.35
N SER A 144 -6.06 13.20 28.56
CA SER A 144 -7.02 12.46 27.75
C SER A 144 -7.72 13.43 26.81
N VAL A 145 -7.87 13.04 25.55
CA VAL A 145 -8.51 13.82 24.48
C VAL A 145 -9.79 13.16 24.05
N ALA A 146 -10.84 13.98 23.91
CA ALA A 146 -12.16 13.54 23.47
C ALA A 146 -12.75 14.51 22.44
N LYS A 147 -13.66 13.98 21.60
CA LYS A 147 -14.52 14.76 20.72
C LYS A 147 -15.97 14.41 21.04
N GLY A 148 -16.71 15.37 21.55
CA GLY A 148 -18.03 15.06 22.14
C GLY A 148 -17.91 14.06 23.26
N ASN A 149 -18.58 12.92 23.13
CA ASN A 149 -18.56 11.84 24.12
C ASN A 149 -17.56 10.71 23.81
N VAL A 150 -16.83 10.82 22.67
CA VAL A 150 -15.91 9.77 22.24
C VAL A 150 -14.48 10.12 22.62
N ARG A 151 -13.81 9.22 23.33
CA ARG A 151 -12.37 9.33 23.60
C ARG A 151 -11.58 9.06 22.32
N VAL A 152 -10.82 10.06 21.89
CA VAL A 152 -10.00 10.00 20.67
C VAL A 152 -8.62 9.43 20.97
N GLY A 153 -8.04 9.79 22.12
CA GLY A 153 -6.71 9.35 22.48
C GLY A 153 -6.19 9.99 23.75
N SER A 154 -4.89 9.98 23.91
CA SER A 154 -4.17 10.56 25.02
C SER A 154 -2.79 11.05 24.63
N PHE A 155 -2.21 11.91 25.44
CA PHE A 155 -0.80 12.29 25.33
C PHE A 155 -0.23 12.57 26.70
N THR A 156 1.10 12.49 26.79
CA THR A 156 1.82 12.80 28.02
C THR A 156 2.74 13.99 27.81
N LEU A 157 2.88 14.82 28.83
CA LEU A 157 3.94 15.80 28.91
C LEU A 157 4.96 15.34 29.94
N VAL A 158 6.23 15.41 29.58
CA VAL A 158 7.33 15.02 30.45
C VAL A 158 8.18 16.24 30.74
N LYS A 159 8.54 16.41 32.00
CA LYS A 159 9.48 17.44 32.43
C LYS A 159 10.87 17.11 31.88
N SER A 160 11.39 17.94 31.00
CA SER A 160 12.59 17.64 30.20
C SER A 160 13.90 17.64 31.01
N GLY A 161 13.89 17.96 32.28
CA GLY A 161 15.08 18.18 33.11
C GLY A 161 15.88 19.46 32.74
N LYS A 162 15.39 20.23 31.77
CA LYS A 162 15.96 21.52 31.36
C LYS A 162 15.13 22.65 31.94
N GLU A 163 15.81 23.77 32.21
CA GLU A 163 15.16 25.00 32.61
C GLU A 163 15.22 26.03 31.49
N SER A 164 14.24 26.95 31.50
CA SER A 164 14.23 28.09 30.59
C SER A 164 15.44 29.00 30.83
N ALA A 165 15.94 29.64 29.78
CA ALA A 165 17.22 30.37 29.84
C ALA A 165 17.19 31.54 30.80
N LYS A 166 16.09 32.31 30.84
CA LYS A 166 15.97 33.56 31.60
C LYS A 166 15.22 33.38 32.90
N LEU A 167 14.09 32.67 32.87
CA LEU A 167 13.19 32.54 34.03
C LEU A 167 13.53 31.35 34.92
N LYS A 168 14.42 30.44 34.50
CA LYS A 168 14.79 29.23 35.24
C LYS A 168 13.59 28.35 35.64
N LEU A 169 12.56 28.33 34.79
CA LEU A 169 11.37 27.52 34.96
C LEU A 169 11.52 26.18 34.27
N PRO A 170 10.87 25.11 34.77
CA PRO A 170 10.92 23.80 34.13
C PRO A 170 10.30 23.86 32.72
N ILE A 171 10.89 23.12 31.77
CA ILE A 171 10.37 22.99 30.42
C ILE A 171 9.70 21.62 30.29
N TYR A 172 8.46 21.62 29.79
CA TYR A 172 7.73 20.42 29.48
C TYR A 172 7.81 20.13 27.97
N THR A 173 7.96 18.85 27.62
CA THR A 173 8.02 18.38 26.25
C THR A 173 6.99 17.28 26.06
N LEU A 174 6.54 17.11 24.82
CA LEU A 174 5.69 16.01 24.45
C LEU A 174 6.44 14.69 24.68
N GLY A 175 5.82 13.80 25.45
CA GLY A 175 6.27 12.43 25.65
C GLY A 175 5.59 11.49 24.65
N LYS A 176 4.74 10.59 25.17
CA LYS A 176 4.00 9.66 24.33
C LYS A 176 2.69 10.28 23.83
N THR A 177 2.29 9.87 22.64
CA THR A 177 0.96 10.12 22.09
C THR A 177 0.29 8.78 21.79
N GLU A 178 -0.98 8.71 22.05
CA GLU A 178 -1.80 7.54 21.74
C GLU A 178 -3.07 7.99 21.04
N ILE A 179 -3.43 7.29 19.97
CA ILE A 179 -4.72 7.44 19.31
C ILE A 179 -5.52 6.15 19.49
N LYS A 180 -6.76 6.24 19.94
CA LYS A 180 -7.62 5.08 20.18
C LYS A 180 -8.34 4.70 18.89
N LEU A 181 -7.72 3.83 18.12
CA LEU A 181 -8.34 3.22 16.95
C LEU A 181 -8.64 1.75 17.25
N THR A 182 -9.88 1.35 16.99
CA THR A 182 -10.29 -0.05 17.09
C THR A 182 -10.56 -0.55 15.68
N PRO A 183 -9.81 -1.53 15.18
CA PRO A 183 -10.09 -2.15 13.89
C PRO A 183 -11.52 -2.67 13.84
N LYS A 184 -12.18 -2.47 12.71
CA LYS A 184 -13.60 -2.83 12.56
C LYS A 184 -13.81 -4.03 11.65
N TYR A 185 -12.87 -4.29 10.77
CA TYR A 185 -13.03 -5.26 9.70
C TYR A 185 -12.12 -6.46 9.87
N GLY A 186 -12.53 -7.54 9.27
CA GLY A 186 -11.77 -8.76 9.08
C GLY A 186 -12.26 -9.47 7.83
N ALA A 187 -11.55 -10.50 7.42
CA ALA A 187 -11.96 -11.35 6.32
C ALA A 187 -11.88 -12.81 6.75
N ASN A 188 -12.94 -13.56 6.50
CA ASN A 188 -12.96 -14.99 6.57
C ASN A 188 -13.21 -15.51 5.16
N ILE A 189 -12.27 -16.27 4.60
CA ILE A 189 -12.25 -16.63 3.18
C ILE A 189 -12.18 -18.13 3.08
N TYR A 190 -13.11 -18.72 2.32
CA TYR A 190 -13.15 -20.13 2.02
C TYR A 190 -12.77 -20.34 0.55
N ALA A 191 -11.60 -20.91 0.32
CA ALA A 191 -11.00 -21.04 -1.00
C ALA A 191 -10.25 -22.37 -1.16
N PRO A 192 -9.98 -22.82 -2.40
CA PRO A 192 -9.15 -23.99 -2.64
C PRO A 192 -7.78 -23.88 -1.92
N ILE A 193 -7.31 -24.98 -1.35
CA ILE A 193 -6.07 -25.00 -0.53
C ILE A 193 -4.83 -24.55 -1.32
N ASN A 194 -4.82 -24.78 -2.62
CA ASN A 194 -3.73 -24.38 -3.53
C ASN A 194 -3.93 -22.97 -4.12
N ALA A 195 -5.05 -22.32 -3.82
CA ALA A 195 -5.30 -20.99 -4.35
C ALA A 195 -4.40 -19.96 -3.66
N ILE A 196 -4.05 -18.90 -4.40
CA ILE A 196 -3.41 -17.73 -3.85
C ILE A 196 -4.51 -16.78 -3.40
N VAL A 197 -4.68 -16.66 -2.10
CA VAL A 197 -5.61 -15.73 -1.47
C VAL A 197 -4.89 -14.43 -1.20
N LYS A 198 -5.47 -13.30 -1.59
CA LYS A 198 -4.90 -11.97 -1.36
C LYS A 198 -5.90 -11.08 -0.64
N ILE A 199 -5.38 -10.26 0.26
CA ILE A 199 -6.11 -9.15 0.88
C ILE A 199 -5.36 -7.87 0.55
N ASN A 200 -6.07 -6.91 -0.04
CA ASN A 200 -5.50 -5.63 -0.49
C ASN A 200 -4.25 -5.82 -1.36
N GLY A 201 -4.24 -6.87 -2.19
CA GLY A 201 -3.13 -7.21 -3.09
C GLY A 201 -1.99 -8.01 -2.44
N VAL A 202 -1.97 -8.20 -1.12
CA VAL A 202 -0.96 -8.96 -0.37
C VAL A 202 -1.42 -10.41 -0.22
N ALA A 203 -0.57 -11.37 -0.62
CA ALA A 203 -0.89 -12.79 -0.50
C ALA A 203 -0.84 -13.24 0.97
N LEU A 204 -1.81 -14.09 1.34
CA LEU A 204 -1.86 -14.73 2.64
C LEU A 204 -0.89 -15.91 2.71
N GLY A 205 -0.14 -15.98 3.80
CA GLY A 205 0.68 -17.14 4.13
C GLY A 205 -0.12 -18.25 4.82
N GLU A 206 0.57 -19.33 5.15
CA GLU A 206 -0.03 -20.49 5.84
C GLU A 206 -0.49 -20.17 7.26
N GLU A 207 0.11 -19.19 7.89
CA GLU A 207 -0.22 -18.70 9.23
C GLU A 207 -1.65 -18.14 9.35
N PHE A 208 -2.25 -17.78 8.22
CA PHE A 208 -3.65 -17.31 8.17
C PHE A 208 -4.66 -18.41 7.92
N ARG A 209 -4.21 -19.66 7.72
CA ARG A 209 -5.11 -20.81 7.61
C ARG A 209 -5.79 -21.08 8.94
N TYR A 210 -7.08 -21.36 8.88
CA TYR A 210 -7.91 -21.60 10.04
C TYR A 210 -8.77 -22.87 9.86
N GLY A 211 -8.77 -23.72 10.88
CA GLY A 211 -9.52 -24.97 10.89
C GLY A 211 -8.94 -26.02 9.96
N ASP A 212 -9.57 -27.19 9.95
CA ASP A 212 -9.15 -28.31 9.12
C ASP A 212 -9.60 -28.11 7.67
N PRO A 213 -8.80 -28.53 6.68
CA PRO A 213 -9.20 -28.53 5.29
C PRO A 213 -10.42 -29.43 5.05
N VAL A 214 -11.33 -28.99 4.21
CA VAL A 214 -12.53 -29.74 3.83
C VAL A 214 -12.41 -30.22 2.39
N VAL A 215 -12.54 -31.52 2.20
CA VAL A 215 -12.59 -32.11 0.85
C VAL A 215 -14.03 -32.03 0.33
N LEU A 216 -14.24 -31.42 -0.83
CA LEU A 216 -15.54 -31.35 -1.49
C LEU A 216 -15.98 -32.76 -1.95
N GLU A 217 -17.27 -33.09 -1.77
CA GLU A 217 -17.83 -34.40 -2.09
C GLU A 217 -17.73 -34.76 -3.57
N GLU A 218 -17.88 -36.05 -3.90
CA GLU A 218 -17.41 -36.75 -5.11
C GLU A 218 -18.08 -36.38 -6.43
N ASP A 219 -19.07 -35.51 -6.48
CA ASP A 219 -19.81 -35.19 -7.72
C ASP A 219 -18.99 -34.31 -8.72
N VAL A 220 -17.77 -33.95 -8.36
CA VAL A 220 -16.90 -33.12 -9.21
C VAL A 220 -15.74 -33.96 -9.72
N TYR A 221 -15.69 -34.17 -11.02
CA TYR A 221 -14.58 -34.89 -11.68
C TYR A 221 -13.31 -34.02 -11.66
N PHE A 222 -12.31 -34.47 -10.93
CA PHE A 222 -10.97 -33.88 -10.92
C PHE A 222 -9.96 -34.78 -11.60
N PRO A 223 -8.89 -34.25 -12.23
CA PRO A 223 -7.83 -35.07 -12.80
C PRO A 223 -7.28 -36.06 -11.76
N GLU A 224 -7.04 -37.30 -12.16
CA GLU A 224 -6.38 -38.28 -11.29
C GLU A 224 -5.06 -37.70 -10.76
N GLY A 225 -4.89 -37.67 -9.43
CA GLY A 225 -3.66 -37.28 -8.76
C GLY A 225 -3.63 -35.87 -8.17
N ASP A 226 -4.63 -35.01 -8.38
CA ASP A 226 -4.69 -33.68 -7.75
C ASP A 226 -5.88 -33.56 -6.78
N GLU A 227 -5.80 -34.25 -5.64
CA GLU A 227 -6.78 -34.11 -4.55
C GLU A 227 -6.81 -32.70 -3.96
N SER A 228 -5.73 -31.92 -4.13
CA SER A 228 -5.61 -30.59 -3.59
C SER A 228 -6.59 -29.59 -4.24
N ALA A 229 -6.97 -29.82 -5.49
CA ALA A 229 -7.97 -28.98 -6.18
C ALA A 229 -9.37 -29.11 -5.56
N ARG A 230 -9.69 -30.26 -4.91
CA ARG A 230 -10.95 -30.50 -4.20
C ARG A 230 -10.94 -30.04 -2.76
N THR A 231 -9.79 -29.73 -2.23
CA THR A 231 -9.64 -29.41 -0.84
C THR A 231 -9.78 -27.90 -0.64
N MET A 232 -10.80 -27.53 0.14
CA MET A 232 -11.06 -26.14 0.50
C MET A 232 -10.47 -25.84 1.86
N GLN A 233 -9.96 -24.63 2.04
CA GLN A 233 -9.36 -24.15 3.25
C GLN A 233 -9.99 -22.82 3.66
N ASN A 234 -10.20 -22.64 4.96
CA ASN A 234 -10.54 -21.36 5.52
C ASN A 234 -9.28 -20.54 5.81
N TYR A 235 -9.35 -19.26 5.50
CA TYR A 235 -8.35 -18.25 5.84
C TYR A 235 -9.01 -17.18 6.68
N PHE A 236 -8.33 -16.72 7.72
CA PHE A 236 -8.85 -15.72 8.64
C PHE A 236 -7.85 -14.59 8.83
N VAL A 237 -8.32 -13.36 8.62
CA VAL A 237 -7.59 -12.13 8.93
C VAL A 237 -8.52 -11.21 9.70
N ASN A 238 -8.01 -10.58 10.72
CA ASN A 238 -8.73 -9.55 11.48
C ASN A 238 -7.81 -8.33 11.68
N GLY A 239 -8.35 -7.33 12.35
CA GLY A 239 -7.56 -6.16 12.69
C GLY A 239 -7.42 -5.15 11.54
N LEU A 240 -8.35 -5.15 10.59
CA LEU A 240 -8.37 -4.22 9.46
C LEU A 240 -9.21 -2.98 9.78
N TYR A 241 -8.70 -1.82 9.38
CA TYR A 241 -9.38 -0.54 9.55
C TYR A 241 -10.39 -0.26 8.44
N LEU A 242 -10.13 -0.70 7.22
CA LEU A 242 -11.01 -0.57 6.07
C LEU A 242 -11.56 -1.92 5.63
N GLU A 243 -12.66 -1.89 4.88
CA GLU A 243 -13.20 -3.08 4.25
C GLU A 243 -12.17 -3.67 3.29
N PRO A 244 -11.81 -4.97 3.44
CA PRO A 244 -10.76 -5.56 2.63
C PRO A 244 -11.20 -5.80 1.20
N ASP A 245 -10.29 -5.56 0.27
CA ASP A 245 -10.37 -6.07 -1.10
C ASP A 245 -9.82 -7.50 -1.11
N VAL A 246 -10.71 -8.46 -1.35
CA VAL A 246 -10.39 -9.89 -1.31
C VAL A 246 -10.31 -10.42 -2.73
N ALA A 247 -9.19 -11.04 -3.08
CA ALA A 247 -8.99 -11.70 -4.36
C ALA A 247 -8.45 -13.12 -4.16
N VAL A 248 -8.98 -14.06 -4.93
CA VAL A 248 -8.52 -15.45 -4.95
C VAL A 248 -8.18 -15.84 -6.37
N THR A 249 -6.97 -16.35 -6.58
CA THR A 249 -6.50 -16.82 -7.89
C THR A 249 -5.96 -18.24 -7.79
N SER A 250 -5.96 -18.96 -8.91
CA SER A 250 -5.27 -20.26 -8.98
C SER A 250 -3.77 -20.10 -8.70
N SER A 251 -3.11 -21.20 -8.36
CA SER A 251 -1.67 -21.22 -8.03
C SER A 251 -0.78 -20.71 -9.17
N ASP A 252 -1.20 -20.90 -10.42
CA ASP A 252 -0.52 -20.42 -11.62
C ASP A 252 -0.96 -19.01 -12.05
N GLY A 253 -1.94 -18.41 -11.33
CA GLY A 253 -2.49 -17.09 -11.61
C GLY A 253 -3.36 -17.00 -12.88
N SER A 254 -3.63 -18.12 -13.55
CA SER A 254 -4.39 -18.14 -14.81
C SER A 254 -5.88 -17.91 -14.61
N VAL A 255 -6.38 -18.21 -13.42
CA VAL A 255 -7.80 -18.15 -13.06
C VAL A 255 -8.02 -17.25 -11.87
N THR A 256 -8.99 -16.36 -11.95
CA THR A 256 -9.49 -15.59 -10.82
C THR A 256 -10.84 -16.14 -10.41
N TYR A 257 -10.97 -16.56 -9.15
CA TYR A 257 -12.22 -17.09 -8.62
C TYR A 257 -13.20 -15.96 -8.33
N THR A 258 -14.44 -16.16 -8.71
CA THR A 258 -15.54 -15.28 -8.29
C THR A 258 -15.86 -15.56 -6.82
N LEU A 259 -15.91 -14.51 -6.01
CA LEU A 259 -16.23 -14.62 -4.59
C LEU A 259 -17.68 -14.24 -4.36
N LYS A 260 -18.37 -15.05 -3.55
CA LYS A 260 -19.69 -14.74 -2.99
C LYS A 260 -19.52 -14.42 -1.51
N TYR A 261 -19.98 -13.25 -1.09
CA TYR A 261 -20.05 -12.90 0.33
C TYR A 261 -21.32 -13.46 0.95
N ASP A 262 -21.16 -14.23 1.99
CA ASP A 262 -22.27 -14.74 2.80
C ASP A 262 -22.43 -13.88 4.06
N PRO A 263 -23.44 -13.02 4.15
CA PRO A 263 -23.62 -12.14 5.29
C PRO A 263 -24.05 -12.87 6.58
N GLN A 264 -24.52 -14.12 6.48
CA GLN A 264 -24.93 -14.88 7.66
C GLN A 264 -23.74 -15.48 8.38
N THR A 265 -22.77 -15.98 7.62
CA THR A 265 -21.53 -16.57 8.17
C THR A 265 -20.35 -15.60 8.15
N VAL A 266 -20.53 -14.42 7.54
CA VAL A 266 -19.47 -13.40 7.39
C VAL A 266 -18.24 -13.99 6.65
N VAL A 267 -18.51 -14.82 5.64
CA VAL A 267 -17.46 -15.55 4.88
C VAL A 267 -17.51 -15.17 3.41
N TRP A 268 -16.36 -14.93 2.84
CA TRP A 268 -16.15 -14.85 1.40
C TRP A 268 -15.91 -16.26 0.87
N ARG A 269 -16.84 -16.79 0.06
CA ARG A 269 -16.70 -18.12 -0.52
C ARG A 269 -16.33 -18.03 -1.99
N ALA A 270 -15.30 -18.74 -2.40
CA ALA A 270 -15.08 -19.02 -3.81
C ALA A 270 -16.32 -19.77 -4.34
N ASP A 271 -16.85 -19.32 -5.47
CA ASP A 271 -18.05 -19.91 -6.09
C ASP A 271 -17.75 -21.35 -6.52
N GLU A 272 -18.32 -22.32 -5.81
CA GLU A 272 -18.12 -23.75 -6.09
C GLU A 272 -18.58 -24.12 -7.52
N ASP A 273 -19.69 -23.56 -8.01
CA ASP A 273 -20.14 -23.76 -9.38
C ASP A 273 -19.15 -23.21 -10.41
N TYR A 274 -18.47 -22.14 -10.06
CA TYR A 274 -17.42 -21.57 -10.89
C TYR A 274 -16.16 -22.44 -10.85
N VAL A 275 -15.76 -22.93 -9.68
CA VAL A 275 -14.66 -23.89 -9.51
C VAL A 275 -14.94 -25.15 -10.32
N ASN A 276 -16.17 -25.69 -10.25
CA ASN A 276 -16.60 -26.87 -11.00
C ASN A 276 -16.51 -26.66 -12.52
N ARG A 277 -16.92 -25.48 -13.02
CA ARG A 277 -16.79 -25.14 -14.45
C ARG A 277 -15.34 -25.06 -14.90
N LEU A 278 -14.47 -24.44 -14.07
CA LEU A 278 -13.05 -24.34 -14.38
C LEU A 278 -12.37 -25.70 -14.43
N VAL A 279 -12.73 -26.59 -13.51
CA VAL A 279 -12.23 -27.97 -13.50
C VAL A 279 -12.71 -28.73 -14.72
N ALA A 280 -13.97 -28.55 -15.11
CA ALA A 280 -14.51 -29.17 -16.34
C ALA A 280 -13.78 -28.67 -17.60
N ASP A 281 -13.53 -27.36 -17.71
CA ASP A 281 -12.77 -26.75 -18.81
C ASP A 281 -11.31 -27.23 -18.83
N TYR A 282 -10.68 -27.37 -17.67
CA TYR A 282 -9.33 -27.89 -17.53
C TYR A 282 -9.26 -29.37 -17.98
N ASN A 283 -10.19 -30.21 -17.52
CA ASN A 283 -10.29 -31.61 -17.92
C ASN A 283 -10.52 -31.74 -19.41
N HIS A 284 -11.39 -30.91 -19.98
CA HIS A 284 -11.62 -30.89 -21.43
C HIS A 284 -10.35 -30.59 -22.22
N LYS A 285 -9.54 -29.60 -21.75
CA LYS A 285 -8.24 -29.28 -22.38
C LYS A 285 -7.26 -30.44 -22.30
N ILE A 286 -7.21 -31.16 -21.17
CA ILE A 286 -6.35 -32.35 -21.02
C ILE A 286 -6.79 -33.46 -21.97
N GLU A 287 -8.10 -33.74 -22.07
CA GLU A 287 -8.63 -34.76 -22.98
C GLU A 287 -8.35 -34.39 -24.44
N GLU A 288 -8.51 -33.11 -24.78
CA GLU A 288 -8.20 -32.62 -26.13
C GLU A 288 -6.70 -32.76 -26.44
N ALA A 289 -5.83 -32.43 -25.51
CA ALA A 289 -4.39 -32.62 -25.67
C ALA A 289 -4.01 -34.10 -25.84
N LYS A 290 -4.61 -34.99 -25.06
CA LYS A 290 -4.42 -36.46 -25.21
C LYS A 290 -4.90 -36.94 -26.55
N ARG A 291 -6.06 -36.44 -27.04
CA ARG A 291 -6.59 -36.82 -28.37
C ARG A 291 -5.65 -36.36 -29.49
N LEU A 292 -5.20 -35.10 -29.43
CA LEU A 292 -4.27 -34.56 -30.43
C LEU A 292 -2.95 -35.34 -30.47
N GLU A 293 -2.46 -35.72 -29.29
CA GLU A 293 -1.24 -36.53 -29.18
C GLU A 293 -1.47 -37.94 -29.78
N ALA A 294 -2.61 -38.58 -29.48
CA ALA A 294 -2.96 -39.86 -30.07
C ALA A 294 -3.09 -39.77 -31.60
N GLU A 295 -3.73 -38.74 -32.14
CA GLU A 295 -3.81 -38.49 -33.57
C GLU A 295 -2.43 -38.23 -34.21
N ARG A 296 -1.53 -37.60 -33.50
CA ARG A 296 -0.13 -37.39 -33.94
C ARG A 296 0.60 -38.71 -34.05
N ILE A 297 0.51 -39.55 -33.00
CA ILE A 297 1.11 -40.89 -32.97
C ILE A 297 0.53 -41.78 -34.09
N GLU A 298 -0.80 -41.70 -34.32
CA GLU A 298 -1.42 -42.48 -35.38
C GLU A 298 -0.95 -42.05 -36.77
N ARG A 299 -0.80 -40.74 -37.01
CA ARG A 299 -0.22 -40.22 -38.29
C ARG A 299 1.21 -40.68 -38.48
N GLU A 300 2.05 -40.59 -37.43
CA GLU A 300 3.44 -41.07 -37.49
C GLU A 300 3.51 -42.56 -37.75
N ASN A 301 2.68 -43.35 -37.08
CA ASN A 301 2.58 -44.81 -37.31
C ASN A 301 2.06 -45.15 -38.74
N LYS A 302 1.17 -44.34 -39.29
CA LYS A 302 0.72 -44.50 -40.66
C LYS A 302 1.83 -44.20 -41.65
N GLU A 303 2.54 -43.11 -41.47
CA GLU A 303 3.70 -42.72 -42.28
C GLU A 303 4.79 -43.83 -42.27
N ILE A 304 5.06 -44.41 -41.09
CA ILE A 304 5.98 -45.51 -40.91
C ILE A 304 5.48 -46.74 -41.69
N ARG A 305 4.18 -47.06 -41.60
CA ARG A 305 3.58 -48.24 -42.33
C ARG A 305 3.64 -48.02 -43.82
N ASP A 306 3.35 -46.83 -44.32
CA ASP A 306 3.35 -46.51 -45.74
C ASP A 306 4.78 -46.51 -46.34
N ASN A 307 5.79 -46.18 -45.49
CA ASN A 307 7.20 -46.12 -45.89
C ASN A 307 8.07 -47.19 -45.19
N ILE A 308 7.49 -48.35 -44.85
CA ILE A 308 8.13 -49.33 -43.96
C ILE A 308 9.49 -49.82 -44.52
N GLY A 309 9.59 -49.91 -45.84
CA GLY A 309 10.84 -50.31 -46.50
C GLY A 309 11.99 -49.33 -46.22
N GLU A 310 11.76 -48.05 -46.45
CA GLU A 310 12.71 -46.99 -46.15
C GLU A 310 13.01 -46.90 -44.64
N TYR A 311 11.96 -47.02 -43.83
CA TYR A 311 12.09 -46.98 -42.38
C TYR A 311 12.95 -48.12 -41.83
N VAL A 312 12.78 -49.35 -42.36
CA VAL A 312 13.59 -50.50 -41.96
C VAL A 312 15.05 -50.33 -42.36
N VAL A 313 15.31 -49.80 -43.56
CA VAL A 313 16.68 -49.52 -44.02
C VAL A 313 17.35 -48.48 -43.11
N ASP A 314 16.63 -47.40 -42.81
CA ASP A 314 17.15 -46.37 -41.88
C ASP A 314 17.34 -46.93 -40.47
N ALA A 315 16.43 -47.73 -39.96
CA ALA A 315 16.56 -48.38 -38.66
C ALA A 315 17.85 -49.28 -38.61
N VAL A 316 18.08 -50.02 -39.70
CA VAL A 316 19.29 -50.86 -39.81
C VAL A 316 20.54 -49.99 -39.87
N LYS A 317 20.54 -48.87 -40.60
CA LYS A 317 21.66 -47.95 -40.63
C LYS A 317 21.93 -47.37 -39.22
N ILE A 318 20.87 -46.94 -38.54
CA ILE A 318 21.03 -46.39 -37.16
C ILE A 318 21.48 -47.49 -36.18
N TYR A 319 21.00 -48.71 -36.34
CA TYR A 319 21.46 -49.84 -35.52
C TYR A 319 22.97 -50.09 -35.74
N ALA A 320 23.43 -50.13 -37.00
CA ALA A 320 24.82 -50.31 -37.35
C ALA A 320 25.70 -49.17 -36.74
N ARG A 321 25.25 -47.94 -36.88
CA ARG A 321 25.94 -46.78 -36.25
C ARG A 321 25.89 -46.82 -34.75
N TRP A 322 24.82 -47.35 -34.14
CA TRP A 322 24.72 -47.51 -32.69
C TRP A 322 25.75 -48.55 -32.21
N MET A 323 25.88 -49.66 -32.91
CA MET A 323 26.91 -50.68 -32.61
C MET A 323 28.34 -50.11 -32.67
N GLN A 324 28.56 -49.06 -33.46
CA GLN A 324 29.81 -48.34 -33.59
C GLN A 324 29.94 -47.15 -32.60
N ALA A 325 28.98 -46.98 -31.70
CA ALA A 325 28.85 -45.85 -30.78
C ALA A 325 28.77 -44.49 -31.50
N ASP A 326 28.31 -44.44 -32.75
CA ASP A 326 28.19 -43.23 -33.59
C ASP A 326 26.74 -42.79 -33.81
N ALA A 327 25.77 -43.38 -33.17
CA ALA A 327 24.37 -42.96 -33.22
C ALA A 327 24.01 -42.09 -32.00
N SER A 328 23.47 -40.89 -32.26
CA SER A 328 22.96 -40.02 -31.19
C SER A 328 21.77 -40.64 -30.47
N LYS A 329 21.53 -40.26 -29.21
CA LYS A 329 20.37 -40.74 -28.44
C LYS A 329 19.04 -40.39 -29.16
N ALA A 330 18.92 -39.25 -29.77
CA ALA A 330 17.71 -38.85 -30.51
C ALA A 330 17.45 -39.76 -31.74
N GLN A 331 18.49 -40.11 -32.51
CA GLN A 331 18.39 -41.04 -33.63
C GLN A 331 17.95 -42.43 -33.21
N ARG A 332 18.53 -42.94 -32.11
CA ARG A 332 18.15 -44.28 -31.59
C ARG A 332 16.70 -44.33 -31.12
N ASN A 333 16.30 -43.30 -30.35
CA ASN A 333 14.93 -43.23 -29.80
C ASN A 333 13.85 -43.07 -30.89
N LYS A 334 14.20 -42.60 -32.10
CA LYS A 334 13.27 -42.51 -33.21
C LYS A 334 12.87 -43.88 -33.78
N TYR A 335 13.79 -44.84 -33.81
CA TYR A 335 13.62 -46.12 -34.52
C TYR A 335 13.44 -47.31 -33.60
N PHE A 336 13.78 -47.20 -32.32
CA PHE A 336 13.77 -48.32 -31.39
C PHE A 336 12.94 -48.00 -30.13
N ASP A 337 12.17 -49.00 -29.69
CA ASP A 337 11.46 -48.93 -28.43
C ASP A 337 12.43 -48.87 -27.23
N THR A 338 12.57 -47.69 -26.63
CA THR A 338 13.46 -47.44 -25.48
C THR A 338 13.07 -48.18 -24.21
N SER A 339 11.82 -48.68 -24.14
CA SER A 339 11.31 -49.45 -23.00
C SER A 339 11.69 -50.91 -23.08
N SER A 340 12.02 -51.41 -24.28
CA SER A 340 12.28 -52.81 -24.54
C SER A 340 13.53 -53.33 -23.81
N ALA A 341 13.51 -54.58 -23.42
CA ALA A 341 14.65 -55.23 -22.79
C ALA A 341 15.88 -55.28 -23.74
N PHE A 342 15.62 -55.41 -25.04
CA PHE A 342 16.66 -55.36 -26.08
C PHE A 342 17.40 -54.03 -26.10
N PHE A 343 16.64 -52.93 -26.18
CA PHE A 343 17.24 -51.57 -26.18
C PHE A 343 18.08 -51.31 -24.96
N LYS A 344 17.54 -51.63 -23.77
CA LYS A 344 18.23 -51.43 -22.49
C LYS A 344 19.52 -52.27 -22.39
N SER A 345 19.47 -53.50 -22.85
CA SER A 345 20.64 -54.39 -22.82
C SER A 345 21.71 -53.92 -23.79
N LEU A 346 21.31 -53.48 -24.99
CA LEU A 346 22.24 -53.02 -26.01
C LEU A 346 22.86 -51.67 -25.61
N ASP A 347 22.07 -50.75 -25.11
CA ASP A 347 22.55 -49.43 -24.65
C ASP A 347 23.55 -49.57 -23.47
N LYS A 348 23.34 -50.56 -22.58
CA LYS A 348 24.22 -50.90 -21.52
C LYS A 348 25.55 -51.50 -22.04
N LEU A 349 25.48 -52.41 -23.01
CA LEU A 349 26.67 -53.03 -23.61
C LEU A 349 27.54 -52.03 -24.34
N ILE A 350 26.92 -51.13 -25.12
CA ILE A 350 27.65 -50.07 -25.83
C ILE A 350 28.24 -49.04 -24.86
N SER A 351 27.50 -48.65 -23.80
CA SER A 351 28.00 -47.70 -22.78
C SER A 351 29.17 -48.27 -21.94
N GLN A 352 29.29 -49.60 -21.87
CA GLN A 352 30.38 -50.29 -21.20
C GLN A 352 31.63 -50.49 -22.07
N SER A 353 31.69 -49.82 -23.23
CA SER A 353 32.85 -49.90 -24.17
C SER A 353 33.16 -51.28 -24.72
N PHE A 354 32.27 -52.27 -24.55
CA PHE A 354 32.50 -53.65 -24.95
C PHE A 354 32.58 -53.85 -26.47
N ILE A 355 32.01 -52.90 -27.23
CA ILE A 355 31.96 -52.96 -28.71
C ILE A 355 32.97 -52.00 -29.35
N MET A 356 33.51 -51.05 -28.60
CA MET A 356 34.40 -49.99 -29.11
C MET A 356 35.81 -50.46 -29.47
N ASP A 357 36.22 -51.64 -28.97
CA ASP A 357 37.61 -52.13 -29.15
C ASP A 357 37.84 -52.98 -30.43
N HIS A 358 36.83 -53.16 -31.23
CA HIS A 358 36.94 -53.93 -32.47
C HIS A 358 37.07 -53.04 -33.69
N ASN A 359 38.29 -52.75 -34.04
CA ASN A 359 38.73 -52.01 -35.19
C ASN A 359 37.95 -52.32 -36.47
N GLY A 360 37.13 -51.36 -36.95
CA GLY A 360 37.30 -50.97 -38.30
C GLY A 360 36.30 -51.48 -39.33
N TYR A 361 35.10 -51.94 -39.00
CA TYR A 361 34.03 -52.05 -40.02
C TYR A 361 33.06 -50.89 -39.82
N ARG A 362 33.22 -49.85 -40.66
CA ARG A 362 32.17 -48.84 -40.81
C ARG A 362 31.16 -49.37 -41.80
N PHE A 363 29.88 -49.48 -41.37
CA PHE A 363 28.76 -49.74 -42.26
C PHE A 363 28.27 -48.42 -42.90
N ASP A 364 29.18 -47.72 -43.60
CA ASP A 364 28.86 -46.43 -44.22
C ASP A 364 27.95 -46.63 -45.47
N ASP A 365 27.90 -47.85 -46.03
CA ASP A 365 27.18 -48.17 -47.29
C ASP A 365 26.22 -49.33 -47.09
N VAL A 366 25.15 -49.12 -46.29
CA VAL A 366 23.99 -50.00 -46.43
C VAL A 366 23.23 -49.52 -47.66
N THR A 367 23.52 -50.08 -48.79
CA THR A 367 22.74 -49.92 -50.04
C THR A 367 21.50 -50.77 -49.94
N ASP A 368 20.39 -50.31 -50.56
CA ASP A 368 19.17 -51.05 -50.70
C ASP A 368 19.49 -52.38 -51.40
N GLY A 369 19.58 -53.45 -50.59
CA GLY A 369 19.68 -54.78 -51.16
C GLY A 369 18.35 -55.11 -51.86
N ASN A 370 18.39 -55.30 -53.14
CA ASN A 370 17.31 -55.98 -53.88
C ASN A 370 17.15 -57.37 -53.30
N TYR A 371 16.07 -57.58 -52.53
CA TYR A 371 15.55 -58.90 -52.18
C TYR A 371 14.44 -59.29 -53.13
#